data_9d90f773ba51589b91c79356be1f81ce
#
_entry.id   9d90f773ba51589b91c79356be1f81ce
#
_cell.length_a   1.000
_cell.length_b   1.000
_cell.length_c   1.000
_cell.angle_alpha   90.00
_cell.angle_beta   90.00
_cell.angle_gamma   90.00
#
_symmetry.space_group_name_H-M   'P 1'
#
loop_
_entity.id
_entity.type
_entity.pdbx_description
1 polymer ?
#
loop_
_entity_poly.entity_id
_entity_poly.type
_entity_poly.pdbx_seq_one_letter_code
_entity_poly.pdbx_strand_id
1 'polypeptide(L)'
;DELILSKLNEYAKENKYLFHLDQDLLGDYLSSGNWKTNYKEEVIRFKKILKTITHFKSVIQLKSSNFQEAGANILQQISYSMCQANEYINLFGSNIIKQLNFEIAVGSNYFFEIAKIQAFRILWKTISNSYGIPINNVHIIAIPTGRNKTIYDYNINMLRTTTEYMSAIIGGSNTICSDAYDSIYHKDNEFGERIARNQLLILREESYFKASN
;
A
#
# COMPACT_ATOMS: atom_id res chain seq x y z
N ASP A 1 -16.91 8.95 4.55
CA ASP A 1 -18.21 9.15 5.20
C ASP A 1 -18.28 8.22 6.43
N GLU A 2 -18.44 8.78 7.64
CA GLU A 2 -18.48 8.04 8.91
C GLU A 2 -19.61 7.00 8.93
N LEU A 3 -20.73 7.29 8.26
CA LEU A 3 -21.88 6.39 8.18
C LEU A 3 -21.56 5.12 7.38
N ILE A 4 -20.84 5.26 6.27
CA ILE A 4 -20.40 4.13 5.46
C ILE A 4 -19.45 3.25 6.25
N LEU A 5 -18.50 3.86 6.96
CA LEU A 5 -17.52 3.14 7.77
C LEU A 5 -18.18 2.37 8.93
N SER A 6 -19.20 2.95 9.58
CA SER A 6 -19.94 2.25 10.65
C SER A 6 -20.70 1.03 10.10
N LYS A 7 -21.40 1.18 8.96
CA LYS A 7 -22.10 0.07 8.30
C LYS A 7 -21.15 -1.04 7.84
N LEU A 8 -19.99 -0.68 7.28
CA LEU A 8 -18.96 -1.65 6.91
C LEU A 8 -18.41 -2.39 8.13
N ASN A 9 -18.25 -1.70 9.27
CA ASN A 9 -17.80 -2.31 10.51
C ASN A 9 -18.83 -3.31 11.06
N GLU A 10 -20.13 -2.98 11.00
CA GLU A 10 -21.22 -3.91 11.36
C GLU A 10 -21.22 -5.13 10.43
N TYR A 11 -21.16 -4.91 9.12
CA TYR A 11 -21.11 -5.98 8.13
C TYR A 11 -19.88 -6.89 8.32
N ALA A 12 -18.71 -6.31 8.60
CA ALA A 12 -17.49 -7.06 8.91
C ALA A 12 -17.67 -7.96 10.15
N LYS A 13 -18.30 -7.42 11.18
CA LYS A 13 -18.59 -8.14 12.41
C LYS A 13 -19.55 -9.32 12.20
N GLU A 14 -20.66 -9.09 11.49
CA GLU A 14 -21.68 -10.10 11.23
C GLU A 14 -21.14 -11.26 10.38
N ASN A 15 -20.34 -10.95 9.37
CA ASN A 15 -19.84 -11.95 8.42
C ASN A 15 -18.45 -12.49 8.79
N LYS A 16 -17.84 -12.04 9.88
CA LYS A 16 -16.48 -12.40 10.32
C LYS A 16 -15.38 -12.12 9.28
N TYR A 17 -15.60 -11.13 8.42
CA TYR A 17 -14.59 -10.69 7.45
C TYR A 17 -13.56 -9.78 8.10
N LEU A 18 -12.30 -9.95 7.70
CA LEU A 18 -11.20 -9.11 8.12
C LEU A 18 -10.78 -8.23 6.92
N PHE A 19 -11.18 -6.98 6.94
CA PHE A 19 -10.82 -6.00 5.91
C PHE A 19 -9.59 -5.20 6.31
N HIS A 20 -8.89 -4.71 5.30
CA HIS A 20 -7.95 -3.61 5.40
C HIS A 20 -8.62 -2.36 4.83
N LEU A 21 -8.54 -1.23 5.55
CA LEU A 21 -9.03 0.05 5.05
C LEU A 21 -7.88 0.88 4.50
N ASP A 22 -8.20 1.67 3.51
CA ASP A 22 -7.33 2.69 2.94
C ASP A 22 -7.71 4.06 3.52
N GLN A 23 -7.15 4.39 4.69
CA GLN A 23 -7.28 5.70 5.30
C GLN A 23 -5.88 6.24 5.59
N ASP A 24 -5.49 7.35 4.97
CA ASP A 24 -4.18 7.96 5.18
C ASP A 24 -4.29 9.47 5.33
N LEU A 25 -4.57 9.93 6.56
CA LEU A 25 -4.71 11.34 6.90
C LEU A 25 -3.49 12.18 6.46
N LEU A 26 -2.28 11.68 6.74
CA LEU A 26 -1.05 12.40 6.40
C LEU A 26 -0.72 12.25 4.90
N GLY A 27 -0.99 11.10 4.30
CA GLY A 27 -0.81 10.87 2.87
C GLY A 27 -1.77 11.71 2.02
N ASP A 28 -3.02 11.88 2.44
CA ASP A 28 -3.98 12.79 1.80
C ASP A 28 -3.47 14.24 1.82
N TYR A 29 -2.90 14.68 2.94
CA TYR A 29 -2.28 16.01 3.02
C TYR A 29 -1.02 16.11 2.14
N LEU A 30 -0.15 15.10 2.17
CA LEU A 30 1.08 15.09 1.37
C LEU A 30 0.79 15.15 -0.14
N SER A 31 -0.26 14.49 -0.59
CA SER A 31 -0.63 14.46 -2.01
C SER A 31 -1.37 15.72 -2.46
N SER A 32 -2.20 16.33 -1.61
CA SER A 32 -3.05 17.48 -1.96
C SER A 32 -2.45 18.83 -1.56
N GLY A 33 -1.53 18.84 -0.59
CA GLY A 33 -0.98 20.04 0.04
C GLY A 33 -1.96 20.79 0.96
N ASN A 34 -3.17 20.29 1.13
CA ASN A 34 -4.24 20.95 1.87
C ASN A 34 -4.98 20.01 2.82
N TRP A 35 -5.37 20.53 3.98
CA TRP A 35 -6.33 19.87 4.86
C TRP A 35 -7.76 20.11 4.33
N LYS A 36 -8.64 19.11 4.44
CA LYS A 36 -10.06 19.27 4.03
C LYS A 36 -10.76 20.35 4.84
N THR A 37 -10.43 20.45 6.12
CA THR A 37 -10.87 21.54 7.01
C THR A 37 -9.65 22.23 7.61
N ASN A 38 -9.17 21.76 8.76
CA ASN A 38 -7.91 22.17 9.38
C ASN A 38 -7.27 20.98 10.10
N TYR A 39 -5.97 21.06 10.36
CA TYR A 39 -5.21 19.99 10.98
C TYR A 39 -5.84 19.45 12.27
N LYS A 40 -6.27 20.34 13.18
CA LYS A 40 -6.80 19.93 14.50
C LYS A 40 -8.12 19.15 14.34
N GLU A 41 -9.01 19.63 13.51
CA GLU A 41 -10.31 18.98 13.26
C GLU A 41 -10.13 17.63 12.57
N GLU A 42 -9.24 17.55 11.57
CA GLU A 42 -8.95 16.29 10.87
C GLU A 42 -8.35 15.24 11.82
N VAL A 43 -7.43 15.62 12.71
CA VAL A 43 -6.88 14.72 13.72
C VAL A 43 -7.95 14.24 14.70
N ILE A 44 -8.85 15.14 15.15
CA ILE A 44 -9.97 14.76 16.05
C ILE A 44 -10.93 13.81 15.34
N ARG A 45 -11.29 14.11 14.11
CA ARG A 45 -12.13 13.25 13.26
C ARG A 45 -11.50 11.87 13.06
N PHE A 46 -10.23 11.84 12.76
CA PHE A 46 -9.51 10.58 12.55
C PHE A 46 -9.44 9.73 13.83
N LYS A 47 -9.22 10.37 15.00
CA LYS A 47 -9.30 9.70 16.32
C LYS A 47 -10.68 9.07 16.56
N LYS A 48 -11.76 9.74 16.14
CA LYS A 48 -13.12 9.22 16.25
C LYS A 48 -13.31 7.99 15.35
N ILE A 49 -12.85 8.05 14.11
CA ILE A 49 -12.86 6.91 13.16
C ILE A 49 -12.14 5.69 13.76
N LEU A 50 -10.93 5.86 14.27
CA LEU A 50 -10.15 4.79 14.89
C LEU A 50 -10.86 4.12 16.08
N LYS A 51 -11.67 4.86 16.84
CA LYS A 51 -12.46 4.31 17.95
C LYS A 51 -13.71 3.56 17.48
N THR A 52 -14.32 3.99 16.37
CA THR A 52 -15.55 3.39 15.84
C THR A 52 -15.28 2.08 15.13
N ILE A 53 -14.12 1.97 14.48
CA ILE A 53 -13.76 0.83 13.65
C ILE A 53 -12.97 -0.18 14.48
N THR A 54 -13.61 -1.30 14.86
CA THR A 54 -13.03 -2.32 15.74
C THR A 54 -12.84 -3.68 15.08
N HIS A 55 -13.52 -3.93 13.96
CA HIS A 55 -13.53 -5.24 13.27
C HIS A 55 -12.74 -5.26 11.97
N PHE A 56 -11.76 -4.36 11.82
CA PHE A 56 -10.84 -4.37 10.68
C PHE A 56 -9.46 -4.84 11.11
N LYS A 57 -8.76 -5.50 10.19
CA LYS A 57 -7.39 -5.97 10.42
C LYS A 57 -6.39 -4.82 10.47
N SER A 58 -6.59 -3.81 9.64
CA SER A 58 -5.90 -2.52 9.72
C SER A 58 -6.78 -1.42 9.16
N VAL A 59 -6.57 -0.20 9.65
CA VAL A 59 -7.38 0.98 9.30
C VAL A 59 -6.57 1.99 8.50
N ILE A 60 -5.27 2.05 8.71
CA ILE A 60 -4.40 3.06 8.11
C ILE A 60 -3.52 2.38 7.07
N GLN A 61 -3.58 2.86 5.83
CA GLN A 61 -2.72 2.44 4.73
C GLN A 61 -1.78 3.57 4.35
N LEU A 62 -0.52 3.41 4.71
CA LEU A 62 0.53 4.38 4.39
C LEU A 62 0.97 4.21 2.93
N LYS A 63 0.77 5.25 2.12
CA LYS A 63 1.03 5.22 0.68
C LYS A 63 2.46 5.67 0.36
N SER A 64 3.40 4.74 0.38
CA SER A 64 4.77 4.97 -0.08
C SER A 64 4.84 5.31 -1.59
N SER A 65 3.81 4.95 -2.35
CA SER A 65 3.62 5.33 -3.75
C SER A 65 3.68 6.84 -3.96
N ASN A 66 3.08 7.64 -3.08
CA ASN A 66 3.12 9.10 -3.16
C ASN A 66 4.56 9.64 -3.22
N PHE A 67 5.47 9.06 -2.45
CA PHE A 67 6.89 9.48 -2.45
C PHE A 67 7.57 9.08 -3.76
N GLN A 68 7.29 7.88 -4.26
CA GLN A 68 7.87 7.42 -5.51
C GLN A 68 7.38 8.26 -6.70
N GLU A 69 6.09 8.54 -6.79
CA GLU A 69 5.52 9.37 -7.85
C GLU A 69 6.07 10.81 -7.80
N ALA A 70 6.37 11.33 -6.59
CA ALA A 70 7.03 12.60 -6.39
C ALA A 70 8.55 12.59 -6.71
N GLY A 71 9.13 11.46 -7.10
CA GLY A 71 10.53 11.38 -7.54
C GLY A 71 11.50 10.76 -6.54
N ALA A 72 11.05 10.29 -5.37
CA ALA A 72 11.90 9.69 -4.37
C ALA A 72 12.61 8.42 -4.89
N ASN A 73 13.89 8.29 -4.56
CA ASN A 73 14.64 7.06 -4.76
C ASN A 73 14.26 6.00 -3.71
N ILE A 74 14.72 4.77 -3.88
CA ILE A 74 14.36 3.64 -3.01
C ILE A 74 14.62 3.91 -1.52
N LEU A 75 15.78 4.50 -1.18
CA LEU A 75 16.12 4.82 0.21
C LEU A 75 15.18 5.89 0.78
N GLN A 76 14.88 6.91 -0.01
CA GLN A 76 13.94 7.96 0.37
C GLN A 76 12.52 7.43 0.56
N GLN A 77 12.06 6.54 -0.33
CA GLN A 77 10.74 5.89 -0.19
C GLN A 77 10.62 5.17 1.15
N ILE A 78 11.61 4.35 1.50
CA ILE A 78 11.64 3.64 2.79
C ILE A 78 11.67 4.64 3.94
N SER A 79 12.61 5.59 3.91
CA SER A 79 12.81 6.54 5.00
C SER A 79 11.58 7.39 5.26
N TYR A 80 10.98 7.96 4.22
CA TYR A 80 9.80 8.81 4.36
C TYR A 80 8.58 8.02 4.85
N SER A 81 8.42 6.78 4.38
CA SER A 81 7.32 5.92 4.87
C SER A 81 7.51 5.59 6.36
N MET A 82 8.73 5.34 6.81
CA MET A 82 9.02 5.11 8.23
C MET A 82 8.81 6.37 9.07
N CYS A 83 9.18 7.55 8.55
CA CYS A 83 8.91 8.83 9.20
C CYS A 83 7.41 9.09 9.30
N GLN A 84 6.64 8.85 8.24
CA GLN A 84 5.19 8.99 8.25
C GLN A 84 4.54 8.03 9.26
N ALA A 85 4.97 6.78 9.32
CA ALA A 85 4.51 5.81 10.30
C ALA A 85 4.83 6.25 11.74
N ASN A 86 6.03 6.78 11.97
CA ASN A 86 6.43 7.33 13.26
C ASN A 86 5.59 8.52 13.68
N GLU A 87 5.20 9.38 12.73
CA GLU A 87 4.31 10.49 13.02
C GLU A 87 2.90 10.02 13.44
N TYR A 88 2.37 8.97 12.81
CA TYR A 88 1.13 8.33 13.29
C TYR A 88 1.26 7.80 14.71
N ILE A 89 2.40 7.22 15.07
CA ILE A 89 2.65 6.74 16.42
C ILE A 89 2.66 7.92 17.42
N ASN A 90 3.31 9.03 17.05
CA ASN A 90 3.32 10.24 17.88
C ASN A 90 1.91 10.85 18.09
N LEU A 91 1.09 10.87 17.04
CA LEU A 91 -0.25 11.46 17.07
C LEU A 91 -1.29 10.61 17.82
N PHE A 92 -1.19 9.28 17.71
CA PHE A 92 -2.26 8.37 18.14
C PHE A 92 -1.80 7.34 19.19
N GLY A 93 -0.51 7.34 19.53
CA GLY A 93 0.08 6.41 20.49
C GLY A 93 0.54 5.10 19.86
N SER A 94 1.38 4.34 20.58
CA SER A 94 2.04 3.14 20.07
C SER A 94 1.09 2.02 19.62
N ASN A 95 -0.10 1.92 20.23
CA ASN A 95 -1.09 0.91 19.86
C ASN A 95 -1.54 1.00 18.38
N ILE A 96 -1.36 2.18 17.74
CA ILE A 96 -1.69 2.37 16.33
C ILE A 96 -0.87 1.48 15.40
N ILE A 97 0.30 1.04 15.83
CA ILE A 97 1.19 0.14 15.09
C ILE A 97 0.46 -1.09 14.56
N LYS A 98 -0.50 -1.62 15.34
CA LYS A 98 -1.31 -2.78 14.95
C LYS A 98 -2.34 -2.48 13.85
N GLN A 99 -2.60 -1.21 13.59
CA GLN A 99 -3.58 -0.73 12.62
C GLN A 99 -2.94 -0.24 11.31
N LEU A 100 -1.60 -0.25 11.24
CA LEU A 100 -0.87 0.20 10.05
C LEU A 100 -0.66 -0.93 9.04
N ASN A 101 -0.87 -0.62 7.79
CA ASN A 101 -0.38 -1.37 6.64
C ASN A 101 0.33 -0.42 5.67
N PHE A 102 1.02 -0.96 4.69
CA PHE A 102 1.81 -0.16 3.76
C PHE A 102 1.50 -0.52 2.32
N GLU A 103 1.26 0.50 1.52
CA GLU A 103 1.25 0.42 0.08
C GLU A 103 2.62 0.80 -0.44
N ILE A 104 3.26 -0.07 -1.19
CA ILE A 104 4.60 0.15 -1.74
C ILE A 104 4.50 0.11 -3.26
N ALA A 105 4.88 1.20 -3.91
CA ALA A 105 5.03 1.21 -5.35
C ALA A 105 6.26 0.40 -5.77
N VAL A 106 6.14 -0.35 -6.86
CA VAL A 106 7.20 -1.20 -7.39
C VAL A 106 7.60 -0.71 -8.77
N GLY A 107 8.89 -0.42 -8.94
CA GLY A 107 9.45 0.14 -10.16
C GLY A 107 10.21 -0.88 -11.01
N SER A 108 11.03 -0.36 -11.93
CA SER A 108 11.70 -1.16 -12.97
C SER A 108 12.95 -1.91 -12.50
N ASN A 109 13.51 -1.55 -11.36
CA ASN A 109 14.76 -2.18 -10.91
C ASN A 109 14.50 -3.45 -10.12
N TYR A 110 14.37 -4.55 -10.82
CA TYR A 110 13.91 -5.84 -10.35
C TYR A 110 14.52 -6.28 -9.00
N PHE A 111 15.84 -6.33 -8.90
CA PHE A 111 16.53 -6.79 -7.68
C PHE A 111 16.46 -5.78 -6.54
N PHE A 112 16.52 -4.49 -6.84
CA PHE A 112 16.39 -3.46 -5.81
C PHE A 112 14.96 -3.37 -5.27
N GLU A 113 13.96 -3.68 -6.08
CA GLU A 113 12.57 -3.73 -5.60
C GLU A 113 12.33 -4.91 -4.66
N ILE A 114 12.90 -6.08 -4.96
CA ILE A 114 12.92 -7.23 -4.04
C ILE A 114 13.58 -6.84 -2.71
N ALA A 115 14.78 -6.27 -2.78
CA ALA A 115 15.53 -5.84 -1.60
C ALA A 115 14.79 -4.75 -0.81
N LYS A 116 14.11 -3.82 -1.48
CA LYS A 116 13.29 -2.78 -0.87
C LYS A 116 12.21 -3.36 0.04
N ILE A 117 11.41 -4.30 -0.48
CA ILE A 117 10.31 -4.91 0.29
C ILE A 117 10.84 -5.69 1.49
N GLN A 118 11.93 -6.45 1.31
CA GLN A 118 12.55 -7.20 2.41
C GLN A 118 13.14 -6.26 3.48
N ALA A 119 13.90 -5.24 3.07
CA ALA A 119 14.46 -4.24 3.97
C ALA A 119 13.36 -3.47 4.73
N PHE A 120 12.25 -3.16 4.05
CA PHE A 120 11.10 -2.49 4.64
C PHE A 120 10.52 -3.29 5.83
N ARG A 121 10.35 -4.60 5.67
CA ARG A 121 9.88 -5.48 6.74
C ARG A 121 10.81 -5.52 7.94
N ILE A 122 12.12 -5.60 7.69
CA ILE A 122 13.15 -5.61 8.75
C ILE A 122 13.12 -4.29 9.53
N LEU A 123 13.11 -3.16 8.83
CA LEU A 123 13.10 -1.84 9.45
C LEU A 123 11.80 -1.60 10.24
N TRP A 124 10.63 -1.97 9.67
CA TRP A 124 9.37 -1.84 10.38
C TRP A 124 9.33 -2.69 11.65
N LYS A 125 9.82 -3.93 11.58
CA LYS A 125 9.96 -4.79 12.76
C LYS A 125 10.85 -4.17 13.82
N THR A 126 11.95 -3.54 13.42
CA THR A 126 12.87 -2.86 14.35
C THR A 126 12.19 -1.67 15.02
N ILE A 127 11.48 -0.82 14.25
CA ILE A 127 10.74 0.32 14.79
C ILE A 127 9.62 -0.15 15.72
N SER A 128 8.81 -1.10 15.32
CA SER A 128 7.70 -1.59 16.16
C SER A 128 8.18 -2.19 17.49
N ASN A 129 9.31 -2.90 17.46
CA ASN A 129 9.95 -3.43 18.66
C ASN A 129 10.45 -2.32 19.61
N SER A 130 10.98 -1.22 19.07
CA SER A 130 11.44 -0.09 19.88
C SER A 130 10.31 0.60 20.66
N TYR A 131 9.08 0.50 20.15
CA TYR A 131 7.87 0.96 20.84
C TYR A 131 7.23 -0.11 21.76
N GLY A 132 7.87 -1.26 21.92
CA GLY A 132 7.35 -2.37 22.75
C GLY A 132 6.14 -3.10 22.14
N ILE A 133 5.89 -2.93 20.86
CA ILE A 133 4.80 -3.59 20.12
C ILE A 133 5.39 -4.46 19.02
N PRO A 134 5.78 -5.71 19.31
CA PRO A 134 6.38 -6.58 18.30
C PRO A 134 5.36 -6.94 17.22
N ILE A 135 5.70 -6.64 15.96
CA ILE A 135 4.96 -7.05 14.77
C ILE A 135 5.81 -8.05 14.00
N ASN A 136 5.35 -9.27 13.89
CA ASN A 136 6.06 -10.31 13.14
C ASN A 136 5.87 -10.16 11.63
N ASN A 137 4.68 -9.75 11.19
CA ASN A 137 4.39 -9.57 9.78
C ASN A 137 3.43 -8.39 9.58
N VAL A 138 3.89 -7.37 8.89
CA VAL A 138 3.06 -6.24 8.46
C VAL A 138 2.48 -6.53 7.08
N HIS A 139 1.23 -6.11 6.85
CA HIS A 139 0.61 -6.26 5.53
C HIS A 139 1.19 -5.23 4.56
N ILE A 140 1.77 -5.72 3.47
CA ILE A 140 2.32 -4.91 2.37
C ILE A 140 1.49 -5.16 1.12
N ILE A 141 0.97 -4.08 0.57
CA ILE A 141 0.29 -4.02 -0.72
C ILE A 141 1.29 -3.46 -1.72
N ALA A 142 1.62 -4.22 -2.75
CA ALA A 142 2.48 -3.75 -3.83
C ALA A 142 1.63 -3.26 -5.00
N ILE A 143 1.98 -2.11 -5.55
CA ILE A 143 1.35 -1.54 -6.74
C ILE A 143 2.42 -1.23 -7.80
N PRO A 144 2.11 -1.37 -9.09
CA PRO A 144 3.03 -0.94 -10.15
C PRO A 144 3.14 0.60 -10.15
N THR A 145 4.30 1.12 -10.57
CA THR A 145 4.49 2.57 -10.68
C THR A 145 4.11 3.12 -12.05
N GLY A 146 3.53 4.30 -12.09
CA GLY A 146 3.30 5.07 -13.32
C GLY A 146 4.60 5.63 -13.94
N ARG A 147 5.63 5.88 -13.12
CA ARG A 147 6.87 6.57 -13.54
C ARG A 147 7.69 5.86 -14.60
N ASN A 148 7.63 4.54 -14.70
CA ASN A 148 8.38 3.76 -15.69
C ASN A 148 7.53 3.31 -16.88
N LYS A 149 6.28 3.74 -16.97
CA LYS A 149 5.41 3.46 -18.11
C LYS A 149 5.69 4.43 -19.25
N THR A 150 5.40 3.99 -20.47
CA THR A 150 5.58 4.78 -21.69
C THR A 150 4.30 4.84 -22.50
N ILE A 151 4.09 5.97 -23.18
CA ILE A 151 2.99 6.20 -24.13
C ILE A 151 3.39 5.93 -25.58
N TYR A 152 4.70 5.90 -25.89
CA TYR A 152 5.20 5.75 -27.27
C TYR A 152 5.05 4.31 -27.80
N ASP A 153 5.48 3.33 -27.00
CA ASP A 153 5.23 1.92 -27.23
C ASP A 153 4.55 1.35 -25.99
N TYR A 154 3.27 1.63 -25.88
CA TYR A 154 2.48 1.31 -24.68
C TYR A 154 2.33 -0.19 -24.43
N ASN A 155 2.48 -1.04 -25.46
CA ASN A 155 2.41 -2.50 -25.28
C ASN A 155 3.56 -3.03 -24.41
N ILE A 156 4.72 -2.36 -24.42
CA ILE A 156 5.86 -2.74 -23.56
C ILE A 156 5.52 -2.59 -22.05
N ASN A 157 4.51 -1.80 -21.73
CA ASN A 157 4.06 -1.67 -20.34
C ASN A 157 3.55 -3.01 -19.78
N MET A 158 3.04 -3.92 -20.61
CA MET A 158 2.66 -5.26 -20.16
C MET A 158 3.88 -6.04 -19.63
N LEU A 159 5.03 -5.94 -20.28
CA LEU A 159 6.28 -6.56 -19.80
C LEU A 159 6.77 -5.89 -18.51
N ARG A 160 6.70 -4.56 -18.44
CA ARG A 160 7.11 -3.79 -17.26
C ARG A 160 6.28 -4.15 -16.05
N THR A 161 4.94 -4.15 -16.17
CA THR A 161 4.06 -4.55 -15.08
C THR A 161 4.28 -6.00 -14.65
N THR A 162 4.52 -6.91 -15.59
CA THR A 162 4.82 -8.32 -15.26
C THR A 162 6.09 -8.43 -14.40
N THR A 163 7.18 -7.76 -14.77
CA THR A 163 8.43 -7.79 -13.99
C THR A 163 8.30 -7.12 -12.63
N GLU A 164 7.49 -6.07 -12.52
CA GLU A 164 7.15 -5.43 -11.24
C GLU A 164 6.37 -6.38 -10.33
N TYR A 165 5.37 -7.09 -10.85
CA TYR A 165 4.65 -8.11 -10.07
C TYR A 165 5.57 -9.25 -9.63
N MET A 166 6.47 -9.72 -10.48
CA MET A 166 7.45 -10.75 -10.11
C MET A 166 8.33 -10.30 -8.96
N SER A 167 8.87 -9.08 -9.01
CA SER A 167 9.70 -8.53 -7.93
C SER A 167 8.90 -8.36 -6.63
N ALA A 168 7.63 -7.95 -6.72
CA ALA A 168 6.74 -7.83 -5.58
C ALA A 168 6.47 -9.18 -4.90
N ILE A 169 6.23 -10.25 -5.69
CA ILE A 169 6.01 -11.60 -5.17
C ILE A 169 7.27 -12.11 -4.46
N ILE A 170 8.42 -12.06 -5.13
CA ILE A 170 9.69 -12.55 -4.58
C ILE A 170 10.12 -11.71 -3.35
N GLY A 171 9.83 -10.40 -3.36
CA GLY A 171 10.06 -9.53 -2.22
C GLY A 171 9.19 -9.84 -1.00
N GLY A 172 8.14 -10.65 -1.18
CA GLY A 172 7.27 -11.09 -0.10
C GLY A 172 6.14 -10.10 0.21
N SER A 173 5.59 -9.39 -0.79
CA SER A 173 4.36 -8.62 -0.59
C SER A 173 3.17 -9.54 -0.32
N ASN A 174 2.20 -9.05 0.47
CA ASN A 174 1.02 -9.84 0.83
C ASN A 174 -0.10 -9.74 -0.20
N THR A 175 -0.19 -8.59 -0.85
CA THR A 175 -1.21 -8.29 -1.86
C THR A 175 -0.54 -7.55 -3.02
N ILE A 176 -0.97 -7.83 -4.22
CA ILE A 176 -0.58 -7.08 -5.42
C ILE A 176 -1.85 -6.49 -6.00
N CYS A 177 -1.88 -5.17 -6.14
CA CYS A 177 -2.92 -4.46 -6.85
C CYS A 177 -2.41 -4.22 -8.28
N SER A 178 -3.17 -4.65 -9.27
CA SER A 178 -2.78 -4.52 -10.68
C SER A 178 -3.44 -3.30 -11.30
N ASP A 179 -2.66 -2.56 -12.09
CA ASP A 179 -3.18 -1.55 -13.01
C ASP A 179 -3.11 -2.05 -14.45
N ALA A 180 -4.03 -1.57 -15.29
CA ALA A 180 -3.99 -1.83 -16.70
C ALA A 180 -2.71 -1.23 -17.33
N TYR A 181 -2.13 -1.92 -18.31
CA TYR A 181 -0.89 -1.48 -18.98
C TYR A 181 -1.03 -0.11 -19.67
N ASP A 182 -2.24 0.29 -19.98
CA ASP A 182 -2.63 1.51 -20.67
C ASP A 182 -3.25 2.58 -19.74
N SER A 183 -3.27 2.36 -18.42
CA SER A 183 -3.90 3.25 -17.43
C SER A 183 -3.34 4.67 -17.41
N ILE A 184 -2.11 4.89 -17.91
CA ILE A 184 -1.50 6.22 -17.95
C ILE A 184 -2.09 7.15 -19.02
N TYR A 185 -2.84 6.65 -19.99
CA TYR A 185 -3.40 7.43 -21.10
C TYR A 185 -4.83 7.03 -21.50
N HIS A 186 -5.29 5.87 -21.07
CA HIS A 186 -6.67 5.41 -21.29
C HIS A 186 -7.44 5.39 -19.98
N LYS A 187 -8.76 5.63 -20.08
CA LYS A 187 -9.69 5.27 -19.01
C LYS A 187 -9.80 3.75 -18.95
N ASP A 188 -10.29 3.26 -17.82
CA ASP A 188 -10.51 1.84 -17.60
C ASP A 188 -11.28 1.21 -18.76
N ASN A 189 -10.76 0.11 -19.27
CA ASN A 189 -11.34 -0.64 -20.36
C ASN A 189 -11.23 -2.14 -20.12
N GLU A 190 -12.20 -2.89 -20.63
CA GLU A 190 -12.30 -4.33 -20.39
C GLU A 190 -11.05 -5.10 -20.84
N PHE A 191 -10.40 -4.69 -21.92
CA PHE A 191 -9.22 -5.36 -22.44
C PHE A 191 -8.01 -5.15 -21.50
N GLY A 192 -7.75 -3.90 -21.09
CA GLY A 192 -6.65 -3.56 -20.17
C GLY A 192 -6.79 -4.25 -18.81
N GLU A 193 -7.99 -4.23 -18.23
CA GLU A 193 -8.29 -4.91 -16.98
C GLU A 193 -8.14 -6.43 -17.08
N ARG A 194 -8.58 -7.03 -18.19
CA ARG A 194 -8.41 -8.46 -18.45
C ARG A 194 -6.94 -8.85 -18.56
N ILE A 195 -6.12 -8.05 -19.24
CA ILE A 195 -4.67 -8.30 -19.33
C ILE A 195 -4.03 -8.22 -17.93
N ALA A 196 -4.30 -7.16 -17.17
CA ALA A 196 -3.76 -6.97 -15.83
C ALA A 196 -4.10 -8.16 -14.91
N ARG A 197 -5.36 -8.59 -14.92
CA ARG A 197 -5.80 -9.77 -14.16
C ARG A 197 -5.09 -11.06 -14.62
N ASN A 198 -4.99 -11.27 -15.93
CA ASN A 198 -4.38 -12.47 -16.48
C ASN A 198 -2.87 -12.54 -16.19
N GLN A 199 -2.16 -11.41 -16.19
CA GLN A 199 -0.76 -11.36 -15.77
C GLN A 199 -0.59 -11.91 -14.33
N LEU A 200 -1.43 -11.50 -13.39
CA LEU A 200 -1.39 -12.00 -12.01
C LEU A 200 -1.77 -13.49 -11.92
N LEU A 201 -2.76 -13.93 -12.70
CA LEU A 201 -3.17 -15.34 -12.73
C LEU A 201 -2.05 -16.24 -13.28
N ILE A 202 -1.38 -15.84 -14.35
CA ILE A 202 -0.23 -16.57 -14.92
C ILE A 202 0.90 -16.66 -13.90
N LEU A 203 1.24 -15.56 -13.24
CA LEU A 203 2.27 -15.55 -12.20
C LEU A 203 1.89 -16.44 -11.00
N ARG A 204 0.63 -16.48 -10.64
CA ARG A 204 0.13 -17.29 -9.54
C ARG A 204 0.04 -18.77 -9.86
N GLU A 205 -0.46 -19.13 -11.03
CA GLU A 205 -0.84 -20.52 -11.33
C GLU A 205 0.23 -21.26 -12.19
N GLU A 206 0.97 -20.54 -13.06
CA GLU A 206 1.86 -21.16 -14.04
C GLU A 206 3.35 -20.94 -13.74
N SER A 207 3.70 -19.88 -12.97
CA SER A 207 5.11 -19.52 -12.76
C SER A 207 5.75 -20.12 -11.50
N TYR A 208 5.06 -20.99 -10.79
CA TYR A 208 5.53 -21.67 -9.57
C TYR A 208 5.97 -20.73 -8.43
N PHE A 209 5.65 -19.44 -8.47
CA PHE A 209 6.01 -18.47 -7.40
C PHE A 209 5.34 -18.76 -6.07
N LYS A 210 4.30 -19.58 -6.01
CA LYS A 210 3.71 -20.06 -4.76
C LYS A 210 4.69 -20.81 -3.85
N ALA A 211 5.73 -21.41 -4.44
CA ALA A 211 6.73 -22.18 -3.71
C ALA A 211 7.86 -21.33 -3.14
N SER A 212 7.90 -20.02 -3.45
CA SER A 212 8.98 -19.10 -3.04
C SER A 212 8.63 -18.23 -1.82
N ASN A 213 7.46 -18.40 -1.23
CA ASN A 213 6.99 -17.67 -0.04
C ASN A 213 6.79 -18.59 1.16
#